data_216b32020ec772be1a441fc6fbb29387
#
_entry.id   216b32020ec772be1a441fc6fbb29387
#
_cell.length_a   1.000
_cell.length_b   1.000
_cell.length_c   1.000
_cell.angle_alpha   90.00
_cell.angle_beta   90.00
_cell.angle_gamma   90.00
#
_symmetry.space_group_name_H-M   'P 1'
#
loop_
_entity.id
_entity.type
_entity.pdbx_description
1 polymer ?
#
loop_
_entity_poly.entity_id
_entity_poly.type
_entity_poly.pdbx_seq_one_letter_code
_entity_poly.pdbx_strand_id
1 'polypeptide(L)' 'SALILAACSKVTMDNYNRLKVGQGYDEIVAVLGQPARCDEVLGVRHCLWGDEQRNVKIGFVAGKALTMSANNLK' A
#
# COMPACT_ATOMS: atom_id res chain seq x y z
N SER A 1 1.36 24.84 -4.19
CA SER A 1 1.51 24.24 -4.10
C SER A 1 1.87 23.21 -4.13
N ALA A 2 2.28 23.20 -4.14
CA ALA A 2 2.63 22.29 -4.21
C ALA A 2 2.46 21.32 -4.01
N LEU A 3 2.39 21.22 -3.96
CA LEU A 3 2.21 20.36 -3.71
C LEU A 3 2.26 19.36 -4.07
N ILE A 4 2.39 19.38 -4.46
CA ILE A 4 2.47 18.52 -4.85
C ILE A 4 3.17 17.57 -4.80
N LEU A 5 3.63 17.70 -4.88
CA LEU A 5 4.24 16.96 -4.83
C LEU A 5 4.19 16.05 -4.35
N ALA A 6 3.75 16.72 -4.12
CA ALA A 6 3.70 15.86 -3.38
C ALA A 6 3.25 14.73 -3.82
N ALA A 7 2.90 14.94 -4.70
CA ALA A 7 2.82 13.77 -5.35
C ALA A 7 3.97 12.95 -4.99
N CYS A 8 4.69 13.43 -4.12
CA CYS A 8 5.76 12.64 -3.66
C CYS A 8 5.23 11.33 -3.23
N SER A 9 5.81 10.33 -3.73
CA SER A 9 5.37 9.00 -3.43
C SER A 9 5.58 8.70 -1.96
N LYS A 10 4.54 8.18 -1.32
CA LYS A 10 4.66 7.64 0.02
C LYS A 10 5.03 6.17 -0.02
N VAL A 11 5.23 5.63 -1.21
CA VAL A 11 5.56 4.23 -1.40
C VAL A 11 7.07 4.10 -1.30
N THR A 12 7.57 4.06 -0.09
CA THR A 12 8.99 3.99 0.21
C THR A 12 9.25 2.83 1.16
N MET A 13 10.51 2.41 1.23
CA MET A 13 10.89 1.35 2.15
C MET A 13 10.65 1.77 3.60
N ASP A 14 10.93 3.04 3.93
CA ASP A 14 10.66 3.53 5.28
C ASP A 14 9.20 3.38 5.65
N ASN A 15 8.31 3.78 4.76
CA ASN A 15 6.89 3.68 5.03
C ASN A 15 6.43 2.22 5.04
N TYR A 16 6.95 1.40 4.13
CA TYR A 16 6.63 0.00 4.11
C TYR A 16 7.03 -0.68 5.43
N ASN A 17 8.17 -0.30 5.97
CA ASN A 17 8.66 -0.87 7.22
C ASN A 17 7.83 -0.48 8.44
N ARG A 18 6.98 0.54 8.31
CA ARG A 18 6.06 0.93 9.38
C ARG A 18 4.80 0.09 9.40
N LEU A 19 4.57 -0.68 8.35
CA LEU A 19 3.35 -1.47 8.23
C LEU A 19 3.50 -2.77 8.99
N LYS A 20 2.38 -3.30 9.44
CA LYS A 20 2.35 -4.58 10.14
C LYS A 20 1.16 -5.39 9.68
N VAL A 21 1.35 -6.70 9.61
CA VAL A 21 0.25 -7.61 9.34
C VAL A 21 -0.81 -7.43 10.42
N GLY A 22 -2.06 -7.37 10.00
CA GLY A 22 -3.17 -7.16 10.92
C GLY A 22 -3.66 -5.73 10.98
N GLN A 23 -2.92 -4.78 10.39
CA GLN A 23 -3.39 -3.39 10.35
C GLN A 23 -4.59 -3.26 9.43
N GLY A 24 -5.47 -2.32 9.78
CA GLY A 24 -6.63 -2.05 8.94
C GLY A 24 -6.25 -1.28 7.68
N TYR A 25 -7.14 -1.38 6.68
CA TYR A 25 -6.94 -0.70 5.41
C TYR A 25 -6.69 0.80 5.62
N ASP A 26 -7.50 1.44 6.49
CA ASP A 26 -7.39 2.89 6.70
C ASP A 26 -6.04 3.26 7.31
N GLU A 27 -5.50 2.42 8.18
CA GLU A 27 -4.20 2.67 8.76
C GLU A 27 -3.10 2.62 7.72
N ILE A 28 -3.22 1.69 6.78
CA ILE A 28 -2.22 1.55 5.73
C ILE A 28 -2.32 2.70 4.75
N VAL A 29 -3.54 3.15 4.43
CA VAL A 29 -3.71 4.32 3.57
C VAL A 29 -3.11 5.56 4.23
N ALA A 30 -3.18 5.66 5.54
CA ALA A 30 -2.58 6.81 6.23
C ALA A 30 -1.06 6.83 6.06
N VAL A 31 -0.45 5.68 5.86
CA VAL A 31 1.00 5.59 5.68
C VAL A 31 1.39 5.67 4.21
N LEU A 32 0.73 4.90 3.35
CA LEU A 32 1.11 4.76 1.95
C LEU A 32 0.33 5.68 1.00
N GLY A 33 -0.75 6.27 1.47
CA GLY A 33 -1.64 7.04 0.60
C GLY A 33 -2.63 6.12 -0.08
N GLN A 34 -3.34 6.65 -1.07
CA GLN A 34 -4.32 5.88 -1.81
C GLN A 34 -3.65 4.86 -2.71
N PRO A 35 -4.17 3.65 -2.81
CA PRO A 35 -3.58 2.66 -3.71
C PRO A 35 -3.84 3.04 -5.17
N ALA A 36 -2.97 2.57 -6.05
CA ALA A 36 -3.14 2.77 -7.48
C ALA A 36 -4.35 1.99 -7.98
N ARG A 37 -4.54 0.79 -7.45
CA ARG A 37 -5.69 -0.02 -7.79
C ARG A 37 -5.88 -1.13 -6.76
N CYS A 38 -7.10 -1.64 -6.69
CA CYS A 38 -7.42 -2.78 -5.85
C CYS A 38 -8.32 -3.73 -6.63
N ASP A 39 -8.14 -5.02 -6.40
CA ASP A 39 -8.98 -6.07 -6.96
C ASP A 39 -9.42 -6.97 -5.83
N GLU A 40 -10.63 -7.49 -5.94
CA GLU A 40 -11.15 -8.41 -4.93
C GLU A 40 -11.41 -9.78 -5.58
N VAL A 41 -10.81 -10.81 -5.00
CA VAL A 41 -10.94 -12.17 -5.50
C VAL A 41 -11.21 -13.08 -4.31
N LEU A 42 -12.33 -13.77 -4.33
CA LEU A 42 -12.66 -14.77 -3.30
C LEU A 42 -12.58 -14.23 -1.88
N GLY A 43 -13.03 -12.98 -1.70
CA GLY A 43 -13.05 -12.37 -0.38
C GLY A 43 -11.74 -11.75 0.05
N VAL A 44 -10.71 -11.82 -0.78
CA VAL A 44 -9.43 -11.18 -0.49
C VAL A 44 -9.28 -9.97 -1.40
N ARG A 45 -9.04 -8.82 -0.80
CA ARG A 45 -8.82 -7.60 -1.57
C ARG A 45 -7.32 -7.40 -1.74
N HIS A 46 -6.88 -7.41 -2.98
CA HIS A 46 -5.48 -7.18 -3.31
C HIS A 46 -5.32 -5.76 -3.81
N CYS A 47 -4.53 -4.98 -3.11
CA CYS A 47 -4.27 -3.59 -3.49
C CYS A 47 -2.82 -3.40 -3.87
N LEU A 48 -2.61 -2.52 -4.85
CA LEU A 48 -1.28 -2.19 -5.34
C LEU A 48 -1.05 -0.70 -5.12
N TRP A 49 0.06 -0.37 -4.47
CA TRP A 49 0.53 1.00 -4.34
C TRP A 49 1.76 1.17 -5.20
N GLY A 50 1.83 2.30 -5.92
CA GLY A 50 2.98 2.58 -6.76
C GLY A 50 2.72 2.24 -8.22
N ASP A 51 3.73 1.75 -8.90
CA ASP A 51 3.63 1.42 -10.32
C ASP A 51 4.25 0.05 -10.59
N GLU A 52 4.44 -0.27 -11.86
CA GLU A 52 4.94 -1.59 -12.24
C GLU A 52 6.38 -1.83 -11.82
N GLN A 53 7.12 -0.77 -11.64
CA GLN A 53 8.54 -0.88 -11.29
C GLN A 53 8.78 -0.86 -9.79
N ARG A 54 8.06 0.01 -9.08
CA ARG A 54 8.20 0.17 -7.64
C ARG A 54 6.83 0.08 -7.03
N ASN A 55 6.61 -0.92 -6.21
CA ASN A 55 5.27 -1.10 -5.68
C ASN A 55 5.26 -1.84 -4.35
N VAL A 56 4.12 -1.70 -3.70
CA VAL A 56 3.77 -2.49 -2.52
C VAL A 56 2.45 -3.18 -2.85
N LYS A 57 2.39 -4.46 -2.57
CA LYS A 57 1.17 -5.24 -2.75
C LYS A 57 0.74 -5.77 -1.40
N ILE A 58 -0.53 -5.56 -1.08
CA ILE A 58 -1.07 -6.00 0.20
C ILE A 58 -2.41 -6.68 -0.04
N GLY A 59 -2.56 -7.86 0.56
CA GLY A 59 -3.82 -8.57 0.54
C GLY A 59 -4.56 -8.37 1.83
N PHE A 60 -5.83 -7.98 1.75
CA PHE A 60 -6.67 -7.70 2.92
C PHE A 60 -7.78 -8.73 3.01
N VAL A 61 -8.00 -9.22 4.23
CA VAL A 61 -9.14 -10.09 4.54
C VAL A 61 -9.89 -9.43 5.69
N ALA A 62 -11.19 -9.24 5.50
CA ALA A 62 -12.02 -8.57 6.48
C ALA A 62 -11.48 -7.18 6.85
N GLY A 63 -10.87 -6.49 5.87
CA GLY A 63 -10.36 -5.15 6.06
C GLY A 63 -9.01 -5.06 6.74
N LYS A 64 -8.35 -6.19 6.98
CA LYS A 64 -7.05 -6.19 7.66
C LYS A 64 -5.99 -6.83 6.79
N ALA A 65 -4.78 -6.27 6.83
CA ALA A 65 -3.67 -6.76 6.03
C ALA A 65 -3.27 -8.16 6.47
N LEU A 66 -3.24 -9.08 5.51
CA LEU A 66 -2.86 -10.45 5.77
C LEU A 66 -1.53 -10.78 5.10
N THR A 67 -1.34 -10.32 3.87
CA THR A 67 -0.09 -10.53 3.14
C THR A 67 0.46 -9.18 2.69
N MET A 68 1.78 -9.06 2.66
CA MET A 68 2.44 -7.81 2.28
C MET A 68 3.70 -8.15 1.52
N SER A 69 3.97 -7.40 0.45
CA SER A 69 5.21 -7.54 -0.29
C SER A 69 5.59 -6.20 -0.90
N ALA A 70 6.87 -6.02 -1.13
CA ALA A 70 7.41 -4.80 -1.70
C ALA A 70 8.37 -5.14 -2.82
N ASN A 71 8.45 -4.27 -3.81
CA ASN A 71 9.28 -4.46 -4.97
C ASN A 71 10.01 -3.17 -5.32
N ASN A 72 11.32 -3.20 -5.33
CA ASN A 72 12.19 -2.08 -5.73
C ASN A 72 11.98 -0.80 -4.92
N LEU A 73 11.59 -0.90 -3.68
CA LEU A 73 11.44 0.29 -2.84
C LEU A 73 12.80 0.81 -2.38
N LYS A 74 12.84 2.11 -2.18
CA LYS A 74 14.05 2.78 -1.68
C LYS A 74 13.77 3.50 -0.39
#